data_e6cea9c678164cacade3eb4f7b2a4ef1
#
_entry.id   e6cea9c678164cacade3eb4f7b2a4ef1
#
_cell.length_a   1.000
_cell.length_b   1.000
_cell.length_c   1.000
_cell.angle_alpha   90.00
_cell.angle_beta   90.00
_cell.angle_gamma   90.00
#
_symmetry.space_group_name_H-M   'P 1'
#
loop_
_entity.id
_entity.type
_entity.pdbx_description
1 polymer ?
#
loop_
_entity_poly.entity_id
_entity_poly.type
_entity_poly.pdbx_seq_one_letter_code
_entity_poly.pdbx_strand_id
1 'polypeptide(L)'
;MPLKLTLSSANFRLAIKTALAGCLGMYFASLLRMPQPYWAAISAMIVMQINLGAAVKQSWIRFAATAVGAAVSIPFMAVPAQKLLVFGVAVLVTVVLCTILHLEDGIRLAAVTIAIIMLVPNTGRPWVPALNRFLEVSFGILIALAVAEFVLPSTAMESLRHALAEKFLQLDTFLSALLLRFRGENVVDVEALRASLATLGRQNTDFYAHGRYEPARWSARRITLVKLLQ
;
A
#
# COMPACT_ATOMS: atom_id res chain seq x y z
N MET A 1 13.96 25.59 -15.65
CA MET A 1 14.46 24.29 -15.17
C MET A 1 13.64 23.20 -15.86
N PRO A 2 14.13 22.43 -16.86
CA PRO A 2 13.32 21.43 -17.52
C PRO A 2 13.11 20.25 -16.56
N LEU A 3 11.85 19.98 -16.22
CA LEU A 3 11.45 18.77 -15.51
C LEU A 3 11.83 17.55 -16.38
N LYS A 4 12.95 16.91 -16.10
CA LYS A 4 13.26 15.60 -16.67
C LYS A 4 12.30 14.59 -16.04
N LEU A 5 11.16 14.37 -16.69
CA LEU A 5 10.24 13.26 -16.42
C LEU A 5 10.93 11.96 -16.87
N THR A 6 11.92 11.51 -16.13
CA THR A 6 12.42 10.14 -16.26
C THR A 6 11.44 9.24 -15.53
N LEU A 7 10.44 8.73 -16.26
CA LEU A 7 9.60 7.63 -15.77
C LEU A 7 10.52 6.44 -15.48
N SER A 8 10.81 6.22 -14.20
CA SER A 8 11.52 5.02 -13.77
C SER A 8 10.73 3.80 -14.25
N SER A 9 11.42 2.77 -14.72
CA SER A 9 10.78 1.51 -15.17
C SER A 9 9.85 0.91 -14.09
N ALA A 10 10.16 1.13 -12.80
CA ALA A 10 9.33 0.72 -11.67
C ALA A 10 8.00 1.50 -11.62
N ASN A 11 8.02 2.80 -11.83
CA ASN A 11 6.81 3.63 -11.86
C ASN A 11 5.92 3.31 -13.06
N PHE A 12 6.52 3.00 -14.22
CA PHE A 12 5.76 2.59 -15.39
C PHE A 12 5.06 1.24 -15.17
N ARG A 13 5.75 0.25 -14.57
CA ARG A 13 5.15 -1.03 -14.18
C ARG A 13 4.01 -0.84 -13.17
N LEU A 14 4.18 0.03 -12.17
CA LEU A 14 3.12 0.34 -11.21
C LEU A 14 1.92 0.97 -11.89
N ALA A 15 2.12 1.91 -12.82
CA ALA A 15 1.03 2.54 -13.56
C ALA A 15 0.21 1.52 -14.36
N ILE A 16 0.87 0.59 -15.08
CA ILE A 16 0.19 -0.49 -15.80
C ILE A 16 -0.59 -1.39 -14.85
N LYS A 17 0.02 -1.85 -13.77
CA LYS A 17 -0.65 -2.68 -12.76
C LYS A 17 -1.89 -2.00 -12.18
N THR A 18 -1.76 -0.71 -11.82
CA THR A 18 -2.85 0.07 -11.22
C THR A 18 -3.99 0.24 -12.21
N ALA A 19 -3.71 0.56 -13.48
CA ALA A 19 -4.71 0.68 -14.51
C ALA A 19 -5.44 -0.65 -14.76
N LEU A 20 -4.70 -1.74 -14.89
CA LEU A 20 -5.27 -3.08 -15.07
C LEU A 20 -6.11 -3.51 -13.87
N ALA A 21 -5.63 -3.29 -12.65
CA ALA A 21 -6.39 -3.63 -11.44
C ALA A 21 -7.70 -2.84 -11.34
N GLY A 22 -7.68 -1.55 -11.67
CA GLY A 22 -8.88 -0.72 -11.72
C GLY A 22 -9.88 -1.18 -12.78
N CYS A 23 -9.41 -1.41 -14.01
CA CYS A 23 -10.27 -1.91 -15.11
C CYS A 23 -10.87 -3.28 -14.80
N LEU A 24 -10.05 -4.23 -14.36
CA LEU A 24 -10.52 -5.58 -14.00
C LEU A 24 -11.45 -5.55 -12.79
N GLY A 25 -11.14 -4.73 -11.78
CA GLY A 25 -12.01 -4.52 -10.61
C GLY A 25 -13.39 -4.02 -11.02
N MET A 26 -13.44 -3.00 -11.87
CA MET A 26 -14.70 -2.47 -12.41
C MET A 26 -15.44 -3.50 -13.25
N TYR A 27 -14.75 -4.17 -14.17
CA TYR A 27 -15.35 -5.15 -15.09
C TYR A 27 -15.98 -6.32 -14.34
N PHE A 28 -15.23 -6.98 -13.47
CA PHE A 28 -15.73 -8.16 -12.74
C PHE A 28 -16.79 -7.80 -11.70
N ALA A 29 -16.67 -6.64 -11.02
CA ALA A 29 -17.71 -6.18 -10.10
C ALA A 29 -19.02 -5.86 -10.84
N SER A 30 -18.94 -5.30 -12.05
CA SER A 30 -20.11 -5.08 -12.91
C SER A 30 -20.72 -6.38 -13.39
N LEU A 31 -19.91 -7.38 -13.74
CA LEU A 31 -20.37 -8.71 -14.14
C LEU A 31 -21.11 -9.42 -13.01
N LEU A 32 -20.65 -9.26 -11.78
CA LEU A 32 -21.30 -9.77 -10.56
C LEU A 32 -22.52 -8.93 -10.13
N ARG A 33 -22.90 -7.91 -10.91
CA ARG A 33 -24.01 -6.99 -10.63
C ARG A 33 -23.95 -6.36 -9.24
N MET A 34 -22.74 -6.02 -8.78
CA MET A 34 -22.56 -5.30 -7.52
C MET A 34 -23.22 -3.92 -7.59
N PRO A 35 -23.85 -3.42 -6.52
CA PRO A 35 -24.59 -2.15 -6.53
C PRO A 35 -23.75 -0.95 -6.96
N GLN A 36 -22.48 -0.90 -6.57
CA GLN A 36 -21.58 0.21 -6.84
C GLN A 36 -20.19 -0.30 -7.28
N PRO A 37 -20.05 -0.88 -8.49
CA PRO A 37 -18.84 -1.60 -8.93
C PRO A 37 -17.58 -0.71 -8.99
N TYR A 38 -17.72 0.60 -9.09
CA TYR A 38 -16.60 1.56 -9.07
C TYR A 38 -15.82 1.54 -7.75
N TRP A 39 -16.41 1.12 -6.65
CA TRP A 39 -15.69 1.00 -5.38
C TRP A 39 -14.73 -0.17 -5.35
N ALA A 40 -15.03 -1.24 -6.04
CA ALA A 40 -14.08 -2.33 -6.24
C ALA A 40 -12.88 -1.85 -7.05
N ALA A 41 -13.10 -1.06 -8.12
CA ALA A 41 -12.03 -0.47 -8.90
C ALA A 41 -11.15 0.49 -8.06
N ILE A 42 -11.76 1.40 -7.30
CA ILE A 42 -11.05 2.33 -6.41
C ILE A 42 -10.22 1.56 -5.38
N SER A 43 -10.79 0.51 -4.77
CA SER A 43 -10.07 -0.31 -3.80
C SER A 43 -8.90 -1.05 -4.42
N ALA A 44 -9.08 -1.60 -5.62
CA ALA A 44 -8.00 -2.27 -6.35
C ALA A 44 -6.85 -1.30 -6.65
N MET A 45 -7.14 -0.08 -7.08
CA MET A 45 -6.12 0.94 -7.35
C MET A 45 -5.38 1.39 -6.08
N ILE A 46 -6.09 1.58 -4.96
CA ILE A 46 -5.47 2.02 -3.68
C ILE A 46 -4.53 0.96 -3.11
N VAL A 47 -4.89 -0.32 -3.25
CA VAL A 47 -4.10 -1.44 -2.73
C VAL A 47 -2.87 -1.73 -3.60
N MET A 48 -2.89 -1.33 -4.89
CA MET A 48 -1.81 -1.63 -5.81
C MET A 48 -0.49 -1.00 -5.37
N GLN A 49 0.55 -1.82 -5.31
CA GLN A 49 1.90 -1.43 -4.90
C GLN A 49 2.95 -2.00 -5.86
N ILE A 50 4.17 -1.46 -5.79
CA ILE A 50 5.28 -1.94 -6.63
C ILE A 50 5.57 -3.41 -6.31
N ASN A 51 5.64 -3.76 -5.03
CA ASN A 51 6.00 -5.09 -4.54
C ASN A 51 4.77 -5.83 -4.01
N LEU A 52 4.74 -7.15 -4.21
CA LEU A 52 3.64 -7.99 -3.72
C LEU A 52 3.48 -7.92 -2.20
N GLY A 53 4.57 -7.94 -1.42
CA GLY A 53 4.52 -7.85 0.04
C GLY A 53 3.90 -6.54 0.53
N ALA A 54 4.21 -5.42 -0.13
CA ALA A 54 3.59 -4.13 0.15
C ALA A 54 2.10 -4.12 -0.21
N ALA A 55 1.71 -4.76 -1.33
CA ALA A 55 0.31 -4.90 -1.71
C ALA A 55 -0.48 -5.73 -0.70
N VAL A 56 0.08 -6.83 -0.18
CA VAL A 56 -0.56 -7.66 0.86
C VAL A 56 -0.72 -6.86 2.16
N LYS A 57 0.30 -6.13 2.61
CA LYS A 57 0.20 -5.26 3.80
C LYS A 57 -0.91 -4.22 3.60
N GLN A 58 -0.92 -3.52 2.47
CA GLN A 58 -1.93 -2.50 2.17
C GLN A 58 -3.34 -3.09 2.06
N SER A 59 -3.46 -4.31 1.53
CA SER A 59 -4.72 -5.08 1.47
C SER A 59 -5.29 -5.31 2.86
N TRP A 60 -4.46 -5.77 3.79
CA TRP A 60 -4.86 -6.02 5.17
C TRP A 60 -5.33 -4.74 5.87
N ILE A 61 -4.56 -3.65 5.74
CA ILE A 61 -4.93 -2.34 6.30
C ILE A 61 -6.28 -1.88 5.73
N ARG A 62 -6.47 -1.98 4.41
CA ARG A 62 -7.70 -1.59 3.73
C ARG A 62 -8.90 -2.43 4.18
N PHE A 63 -8.72 -3.75 4.26
CA PHE A 63 -9.75 -4.68 4.70
C PHE A 63 -10.19 -4.42 6.14
N ALA A 64 -9.23 -4.34 7.07
CA ALA A 64 -9.51 -4.09 8.48
C ALA A 64 -10.15 -2.71 8.72
N ALA A 65 -9.63 -1.67 8.08
CA ALA A 65 -10.19 -0.32 8.16
C ALA A 65 -11.63 -0.25 7.65
N THR A 66 -11.93 -0.94 6.54
CA THR A 66 -13.29 -1.01 5.98
C THR A 66 -14.21 -1.79 6.90
N ALA A 67 -13.76 -2.90 7.49
CA ALA A 67 -14.53 -3.68 8.44
C ALA A 67 -14.91 -2.85 9.69
N VAL A 68 -13.95 -2.12 10.26
CA VAL A 68 -14.18 -1.23 11.41
C VAL A 68 -15.15 -0.12 11.03
N GLY A 69 -14.93 0.58 9.91
CA GLY A 69 -15.81 1.66 9.45
C GLY A 69 -17.24 1.18 9.18
N ALA A 70 -17.40 0.03 8.53
CA ALA A 70 -18.70 -0.58 8.28
C ALA A 70 -19.41 -0.99 9.59
N ALA A 71 -18.70 -1.66 10.49
CA ALA A 71 -19.26 -2.11 11.78
C ALA A 71 -19.73 -0.94 12.64
N VAL A 72 -18.93 0.14 12.72
CA VAL A 72 -19.29 1.33 13.49
C VAL A 72 -20.47 2.08 12.84
N SER A 73 -20.55 2.15 11.51
CA SER A 73 -21.62 2.89 10.83
C SER A 73 -23.02 2.34 11.10
N ILE A 74 -23.16 1.02 11.28
CA ILE A 74 -24.48 0.36 11.46
C ILE A 74 -25.28 0.91 12.65
N PRO A 75 -24.78 0.92 13.89
CA PRO A 75 -25.53 1.43 15.02
C PRO A 75 -25.79 2.93 14.92
N PHE A 76 -24.84 3.71 14.38
CA PHE A 76 -25.01 5.15 14.24
C PHE A 76 -26.03 5.56 13.17
N MET A 77 -26.24 4.76 12.14
CA MET A 77 -27.31 4.99 11.17
C MET A 77 -28.71 4.80 11.74
N ALA A 78 -28.85 4.06 12.83
CA ALA A 78 -30.15 3.84 13.49
C ALA A 78 -30.50 4.95 14.49
N VAL A 79 -29.58 5.87 14.80
CA VAL A 79 -29.82 6.94 15.79
C VAL A 79 -30.65 8.07 15.17
N PRO A 80 -31.87 8.38 15.69
CA PRO A 80 -32.74 9.43 15.18
C PRO A 80 -32.32 10.80 15.72
N ALA A 81 -31.12 11.26 15.43
CA ALA A 81 -30.58 12.55 15.85
C ALA A 81 -30.05 13.35 14.65
N GLN A 82 -29.58 14.58 14.90
CA GLN A 82 -29.03 15.43 13.84
C GLN A 82 -27.86 14.72 13.13
N LYS A 83 -28.03 14.46 11.83
CA LYS A 83 -27.09 13.64 11.04
C LYS A 83 -25.64 14.10 11.14
N LEU A 84 -25.39 15.41 11.20
CA LEU A 84 -24.04 15.96 11.30
C LEU A 84 -23.35 15.60 12.64
N LEU A 85 -24.08 15.70 13.72
CA LEU A 85 -23.54 15.34 15.06
C LEU A 85 -23.29 13.84 15.17
N VAL A 86 -24.25 13.02 14.71
CA VAL A 86 -24.12 11.56 14.70
C VAL A 86 -22.91 11.13 13.87
N PHE A 87 -22.72 11.72 12.69
CA PHE A 87 -21.56 11.49 11.85
C PHE A 87 -20.24 11.87 12.55
N GLY A 88 -20.18 13.06 13.15
CA GLY A 88 -18.97 13.49 13.88
C GLY A 88 -18.59 12.54 15.03
N VAL A 89 -19.57 12.09 15.81
CA VAL A 89 -19.35 11.11 16.89
C VAL A 89 -18.93 9.76 16.32
N ALA A 90 -19.55 9.28 15.25
CA ALA A 90 -19.18 8.02 14.58
C ALA A 90 -17.73 8.04 14.08
N VAL A 91 -17.28 9.14 13.48
CA VAL A 91 -15.89 9.31 13.04
C VAL A 91 -14.95 9.29 14.26
N LEU A 92 -15.28 10.01 15.33
CA LEU A 92 -14.46 10.03 16.55
C LEU A 92 -14.31 8.62 17.15
N VAL A 93 -15.42 7.89 17.30
CA VAL A 93 -15.42 6.51 17.80
C VAL A 93 -14.56 5.61 16.90
N THR A 94 -14.64 5.78 15.58
CA THR A 94 -13.84 5.00 14.65
C THR A 94 -12.35 5.28 14.79
N VAL A 95 -11.95 6.54 14.92
CA VAL A 95 -10.55 6.91 15.12
C VAL A 95 -10.01 6.28 16.40
N VAL A 96 -10.75 6.42 17.52
CA VAL A 96 -10.37 5.80 18.80
C VAL A 96 -10.26 4.27 18.67
N LEU A 97 -11.23 3.63 18.02
CA LEU A 97 -11.23 2.19 17.84
C LEU A 97 -10.04 1.72 16.96
N CYS A 98 -9.76 2.42 15.86
CA CYS A 98 -8.59 2.13 15.03
C CYS A 98 -7.27 2.29 15.80
N THR A 99 -7.16 3.29 16.68
CA THR A 99 -5.98 3.48 17.53
C THR A 99 -5.83 2.34 18.53
N ILE A 100 -6.91 1.91 19.19
CA ILE A 100 -6.90 0.76 20.12
C ILE A 100 -6.51 -0.54 19.41
N LEU A 101 -6.97 -0.72 18.16
CA LEU A 101 -6.64 -1.90 17.34
C LEU A 101 -5.28 -1.82 16.65
N HIS A 102 -4.47 -0.78 16.92
CA HIS A 102 -3.18 -0.54 16.26
C HIS A 102 -3.27 -0.48 14.73
N LEU A 103 -4.36 0.08 14.20
CA LEU A 103 -4.64 0.28 12.78
C LEU A 103 -4.42 1.74 12.37
N GLU A 104 -3.36 2.38 12.83
CA GLU A 104 -3.09 3.81 12.61
C GLU A 104 -3.01 4.16 11.12
N ASP A 105 -2.37 3.31 10.31
CA ASP A 105 -2.29 3.45 8.85
C ASP A 105 -3.68 3.37 8.16
N GLY A 106 -4.67 2.77 8.83
CA GLY A 106 -6.03 2.55 8.33
C GLY A 106 -7.05 3.64 8.74
N ILE A 107 -6.72 4.54 9.67
CA ILE A 107 -7.66 5.53 10.24
C ILE A 107 -8.37 6.33 9.13
N ARG A 108 -7.62 6.86 8.15
CA ARG A 108 -8.18 7.65 7.06
C ARG A 108 -9.15 6.83 6.20
N LEU A 109 -8.83 5.57 5.95
CA LEU A 109 -9.65 4.67 5.14
C LEU A 109 -10.94 4.28 5.88
N ALA A 110 -10.88 4.07 7.20
CA ALA A 110 -12.05 3.81 8.03
C ALA A 110 -12.98 5.04 8.11
N ALA A 111 -12.42 6.24 8.30
CA ALA A 111 -13.17 7.49 8.30
C ALA A 111 -13.87 7.75 6.95
N VAL A 112 -13.18 7.53 5.83
CA VAL A 112 -13.78 7.61 4.49
C VAL A 112 -14.91 6.59 4.32
N THR A 113 -14.74 5.38 4.82
CA THR A 113 -15.76 4.33 4.76
C THR A 113 -17.03 4.75 5.50
N ILE A 114 -16.92 5.29 6.71
CA ILE A 114 -18.06 5.83 7.47
C ILE A 114 -18.72 6.98 6.71
N ALA A 115 -17.93 7.92 6.19
CA ALA A 115 -18.46 9.06 5.45
C ALA A 115 -19.32 8.60 4.26
N ILE A 116 -18.86 7.63 3.52
CA ILE A 116 -19.58 7.10 2.37
C ILE A 116 -20.87 6.38 2.80
N ILE A 117 -20.81 5.54 3.84
CA ILE A 117 -21.97 4.78 4.30
C ILE A 117 -23.05 5.71 4.88
N MET A 118 -22.66 6.72 5.67
CA MET A 118 -23.60 7.59 6.38
C MET A 118 -24.12 8.77 5.59
N LEU A 119 -23.30 9.34 4.67
CA LEU A 119 -23.64 10.55 3.93
C LEU A 119 -24.31 10.27 2.58
N VAL A 120 -24.08 9.09 1.99
CA VAL A 120 -24.77 8.72 0.73
C VAL A 120 -26.23 8.39 1.06
N PRO A 121 -27.20 9.02 0.36
CA PRO A 121 -28.61 8.74 0.56
C PRO A 121 -28.94 7.28 0.39
N ASN A 122 -29.64 6.70 1.34
CA ASN A 122 -30.02 5.31 1.34
C ASN A 122 -31.47 5.16 1.85
N THR A 123 -32.29 4.46 1.08
CA THR A 123 -33.71 4.22 1.38
C THR A 123 -33.97 2.85 1.98
N GLY A 124 -32.92 2.05 2.17
CA GLY A 124 -33.03 0.68 2.65
C GLY A 124 -32.70 0.50 4.12
N ARG A 125 -32.49 -0.77 4.50
CA ARG A 125 -32.06 -1.13 5.86
C ARG A 125 -30.65 -0.58 6.15
N PRO A 126 -30.38 -0.07 7.38
CA PRO A 126 -29.10 0.59 7.71
C PRO A 126 -27.84 -0.25 7.47
N TRP A 127 -27.94 -1.58 7.64
CA TRP A 127 -26.80 -2.48 7.47
C TRP A 127 -26.46 -2.83 6.01
N VAL A 128 -27.39 -2.62 5.06
CA VAL A 128 -27.19 -2.99 3.65
C VAL A 128 -26.06 -2.19 2.98
N PRO A 129 -25.97 -0.86 3.14
CA PRO A 129 -24.85 -0.09 2.58
C PRO A 129 -23.50 -0.49 3.17
N ALA A 130 -23.47 -0.79 4.47
CA ALA A 130 -22.26 -1.22 5.16
C ALA A 130 -21.76 -2.56 4.61
N LEU A 131 -22.67 -3.52 4.43
CA LEU A 131 -22.34 -4.83 3.86
C LEU A 131 -21.88 -4.71 2.40
N ASN A 132 -22.63 -3.97 1.58
CA ASN A 132 -22.27 -3.76 0.17
C ASN A 132 -20.87 -3.14 0.07
N ARG A 133 -20.59 -2.11 0.87
CA ARG A 133 -19.28 -1.46 0.91
C ARG A 133 -18.17 -2.44 1.28
N PHE A 134 -18.39 -3.26 2.31
CA PHE A 134 -17.42 -4.25 2.74
C PHE A 134 -17.14 -5.29 1.63
N LEU A 135 -18.18 -5.78 0.96
CA LEU A 135 -18.05 -6.75 -0.13
C LEU A 135 -17.35 -6.15 -1.36
N GLU A 136 -17.73 -4.94 -1.78
CA GLU A 136 -17.12 -4.24 -2.91
C GLU A 136 -15.63 -3.98 -2.69
N VAL A 137 -15.27 -3.49 -1.50
CA VAL A 137 -13.87 -3.25 -1.13
C VAL A 137 -13.08 -4.56 -1.07
N SER A 138 -13.62 -5.59 -0.44
CA SER A 138 -12.98 -6.91 -0.33
C SER A 138 -12.75 -7.52 -1.71
N PHE A 139 -13.72 -7.41 -2.61
CA PHE A 139 -13.59 -7.88 -3.99
C PHE A 139 -12.50 -7.12 -4.75
N GLY A 140 -12.45 -5.79 -4.62
CA GLY A 140 -11.38 -4.98 -5.21
C GLY A 140 -9.99 -5.36 -4.70
N ILE A 141 -9.86 -5.68 -3.40
CA ILE A 141 -8.63 -6.19 -2.81
C ILE A 141 -8.21 -7.52 -3.46
N LEU A 142 -9.13 -8.46 -3.64
CA LEU A 142 -8.84 -9.75 -4.27
C LEU A 142 -8.32 -9.58 -5.71
N ILE A 143 -8.96 -8.72 -6.50
CA ILE A 143 -8.52 -8.41 -7.86
C ILE A 143 -7.12 -7.77 -7.85
N ALA A 144 -6.87 -6.82 -6.93
CA ALA A 144 -5.56 -6.17 -6.81
C ALA A 144 -4.45 -7.18 -6.47
N LEU A 145 -4.69 -8.10 -5.54
CA LEU A 145 -3.73 -9.15 -5.19
C LEU A 145 -3.49 -10.11 -6.35
N ALA A 146 -4.53 -10.50 -7.08
CA ALA A 146 -4.39 -11.31 -8.28
C ALA A 146 -3.52 -10.59 -9.34
N VAL A 147 -3.80 -9.32 -9.63
CA VAL A 147 -2.98 -8.53 -10.57
C VAL A 147 -1.56 -8.37 -10.06
N ALA A 148 -1.35 -8.11 -8.77
CA ALA A 148 -0.02 -7.96 -8.19
C ALA A 148 0.82 -9.24 -8.31
N GLU A 149 0.18 -10.41 -8.23
CA GLU A 149 0.84 -11.71 -8.33
C GLU A 149 1.11 -12.14 -9.78
N PHE A 150 0.13 -11.95 -10.68
CA PHE A 150 0.20 -12.49 -12.05
C PHE A 150 0.76 -11.50 -13.07
N VAL A 151 0.62 -10.19 -12.84
CA VAL A 151 1.05 -9.17 -13.78
C VAL A 151 2.38 -8.57 -13.33
N LEU A 152 3.47 -8.81 -14.09
CA LEU A 152 4.80 -8.25 -13.84
C LEU A 152 5.24 -8.39 -12.35
N PRO A 153 5.32 -9.60 -11.80
CA PRO A 153 5.63 -9.79 -10.38
C PRO A 153 7.00 -9.19 -10.06
N SER A 154 7.03 -8.26 -9.09
CA SER A 154 8.26 -7.73 -8.50
C SER A 154 8.28 -8.11 -7.02
N THR A 155 9.35 -8.78 -6.59
CA THR A 155 9.49 -9.19 -5.19
C THR A 155 10.22 -8.11 -4.40
N ALA A 156 9.87 -7.94 -3.12
CA ALA A 156 10.59 -7.04 -2.22
C ALA A 156 12.08 -7.44 -2.11
N MET A 157 12.38 -8.74 -2.24
CA MET A 157 13.74 -9.26 -2.24
C MET A 157 14.57 -8.74 -3.43
N GLU A 158 13.98 -8.61 -4.61
CA GLU A 158 14.67 -8.07 -5.79
C GLU A 158 14.97 -6.57 -5.63
N SER A 159 13.97 -5.82 -5.15
CA SER A 159 14.13 -4.40 -4.82
C SER A 159 15.18 -4.20 -3.72
N LEU A 160 15.20 -5.08 -2.70
CA LEU A 160 16.19 -5.06 -1.63
C LEU A 160 17.61 -5.34 -2.16
N ARG A 161 17.78 -6.32 -3.05
CA ARG A 161 19.08 -6.62 -3.66
C ARG A 161 19.63 -5.42 -4.44
N HIS A 162 18.81 -4.77 -5.25
CA HIS A 162 19.22 -3.55 -5.98
C HIS A 162 19.57 -2.43 -5.00
N ALA A 163 18.75 -2.18 -4.00
CA ALA A 163 19.02 -1.16 -2.99
C ALA A 163 20.29 -1.46 -2.16
N LEU A 164 20.56 -2.73 -1.85
CA LEU A 164 21.80 -3.13 -1.16
C LEU A 164 23.01 -2.96 -2.07
N ALA A 165 22.93 -3.33 -3.35
CA ALA A 165 24.03 -3.15 -4.30
C ALA A 165 24.40 -1.66 -4.44
N GLU A 166 23.41 -0.77 -4.59
CA GLU A 166 23.63 0.68 -4.59
C GLU A 166 24.31 1.18 -3.30
N LYS A 167 23.88 0.63 -2.16
CA LYS A 167 24.43 0.99 -0.86
C LYS A 167 25.90 0.55 -0.71
N PHE A 168 26.24 -0.62 -1.20
CA PHE A 168 27.64 -1.08 -1.18
C PHE A 168 28.53 -0.21 -2.08
N LEU A 169 28.06 0.16 -3.26
CA LEU A 169 28.80 1.09 -4.14
C LEU A 169 29.01 2.46 -3.49
N GLN A 170 27.99 2.99 -2.81
CA GLN A 170 28.12 4.26 -2.10
C GLN A 170 29.02 4.17 -0.87
N LEU A 171 29.01 3.03 -0.17
CA LEU A 171 29.90 2.78 0.95
C LEU A 171 31.36 2.72 0.48
N ASP A 172 31.63 2.07 -0.65
CA ASP A 172 32.95 2.03 -1.27
C ASP A 172 33.43 3.45 -1.64
N THR A 173 32.57 4.25 -2.25
CA THR A 173 32.87 5.66 -2.56
C THR A 173 33.13 6.47 -1.29
N PHE A 174 32.35 6.22 -0.21
CA PHE A 174 32.54 6.89 1.07
C PHE A 174 33.88 6.54 1.71
N LEU A 175 34.24 5.26 1.73
CA LEU A 175 35.52 4.80 2.25
C LEU A 175 36.69 5.35 1.46
N SER A 176 36.59 5.37 0.14
CA SER A 176 37.58 5.96 -0.74
C SER A 176 37.77 7.46 -0.49
N ALA A 177 36.67 8.20 -0.32
CA ALA A 177 36.72 9.63 0.02
C ALA A 177 37.34 9.90 1.40
N LEU A 178 37.05 9.04 2.40
CA LEU A 178 37.71 9.14 3.71
C LEU A 178 39.22 8.88 3.62
N LEU A 179 39.65 7.87 2.88
CA LEU A 179 41.07 7.57 2.67
C LEU A 179 41.81 8.71 2.00
N LEU A 180 41.22 9.35 1.00
CA LEU A 180 41.78 10.53 0.33
C LEU A 180 41.88 11.72 1.31
N ARG A 181 40.88 11.93 2.16
CA ARG A 181 40.93 12.97 3.19
C ARG A 181 42.01 12.72 4.24
N PHE A 182 42.26 11.47 4.63
CA PHE A 182 43.39 11.11 5.50
C PHE A 182 44.76 11.39 4.84
N ARG A 183 44.82 11.38 3.50
CA ARG A 183 46.00 11.75 2.73
C ARG A 183 46.17 13.29 2.58
N GLY A 184 45.21 14.08 3.08
CA GLY A 184 45.26 15.56 2.98
C GLY A 184 44.62 16.09 1.69
N GLU A 185 44.00 15.26 0.87
CA GLU A 185 43.32 15.66 -0.36
C GLU A 185 41.84 15.92 -0.08
N ASN A 186 41.39 17.18 -0.22
CA ASN A 186 40.03 17.62 0.06
C ASN A 186 39.19 17.62 -1.23
N VAL A 187 38.86 16.43 -1.78
CA VAL A 187 38.21 16.31 -3.10
C VAL A 187 36.71 16.09 -3.02
N VAL A 188 36.15 15.64 -1.87
CA VAL A 188 34.74 15.22 -1.77
C VAL A 188 34.09 15.72 -0.49
N ASP A 189 32.83 16.19 -0.60
CA ASP A 189 31.98 16.54 0.54
C ASP A 189 31.51 15.27 1.28
N VAL A 190 32.19 14.93 2.37
CA VAL A 190 31.91 13.75 3.20
C VAL A 190 30.55 13.87 3.90
N GLU A 191 30.10 15.09 4.22
CA GLU A 191 28.79 15.29 4.87
C GLU A 191 27.64 15.01 3.90
N ALA A 192 27.74 15.43 2.65
CA ALA A 192 26.74 15.12 1.62
C ALA A 192 26.66 13.60 1.38
N LEU A 193 27.80 12.92 1.38
CA LEU A 193 27.86 11.46 1.21
C LEU A 193 27.26 10.71 2.40
N ARG A 194 27.50 11.18 3.63
CA ARG A 194 26.91 10.65 4.86
C ARG A 194 25.38 10.80 4.87
N ALA A 195 24.87 11.95 4.44
CA ALA A 195 23.43 12.20 4.32
C ALA A 195 22.77 11.23 3.30
N SER A 196 23.42 10.97 2.17
CA SER A 196 22.92 10.04 1.16
C SER A 196 22.88 8.60 1.67
N LEU A 197 23.88 8.14 2.41
CA LEU A 197 23.89 6.80 3.05
C LEU A 197 22.78 6.65 4.10
N ALA A 198 22.48 7.70 4.86
CA ALA A 198 21.41 7.69 5.86
C ALA A 198 20.02 7.55 5.20
N THR A 199 19.79 8.20 4.05
CA THR A 199 18.51 8.09 3.32
C THR A 199 18.30 6.68 2.75
N LEU A 200 19.34 6.07 2.20
CA LEU A 200 19.28 4.67 1.72
C LEU A 200 19.05 3.67 2.87
N GLY A 201 19.57 3.97 4.07
CA GLY A 201 19.32 3.16 5.25
C GLY A 201 17.83 3.02 5.58
N ARG A 202 17.08 4.14 5.52
CA ARG A 202 15.64 4.17 5.76
C ARG A 202 14.85 3.38 4.72
N GLN A 203 15.16 3.54 3.43
CA GLN A 203 14.50 2.80 2.36
C GLN A 203 14.65 1.28 2.49
N ASN A 204 15.82 0.80 2.91
CA ASN A 204 16.05 -0.63 3.09
C ASN A 204 15.23 -1.23 4.23
N THR A 205 14.96 -0.48 5.30
CA THR A 205 14.11 -0.91 6.41
C THR A 205 12.68 -1.20 5.93
N ASP A 206 12.16 -0.39 5.03
CA ASP A 206 10.82 -0.59 4.45
C ASP A 206 10.75 -1.87 3.59
N PHE A 207 11.79 -2.19 2.81
CA PHE A 207 11.84 -3.43 2.04
C PHE A 207 11.87 -4.68 2.93
N TYR A 208 12.58 -4.65 4.04
CA TYR A 208 12.55 -5.75 5.02
C TYR A 208 11.16 -5.93 5.63
N ALA A 209 10.51 -4.84 6.01
CA ALA A 209 9.16 -4.89 6.57
C ALA A 209 8.14 -5.49 5.58
N HIS A 210 8.25 -5.17 4.29
CA HIS A 210 7.37 -5.70 3.26
C HIS A 210 7.69 -7.14 2.88
N GLY A 211 8.96 -7.56 2.93
CA GLY A 211 9.38 -8.94 2.65
C GLY A 211 8.73 -9.99 3.56
N ARG A 212 8.32 -9.59 4.77
CA ARG A 212 7.60 -10.47 5.70
C ARG A 212 6.23 -10.93 5.19
N TYR A 213 5.62 -10.16 4.31
CA TYR A 213 4.28 -10.45 3.74
C TYR A 213 4.35 -11.19 2.41
N GLU A 214 5.55 -11.50 1.89
CA GLU A 214 5.70 -12.26 0.67
C GLU A 214 5.43 -13.75 0.91
N PRO A 215 4.65 -14.43 0.05
CA PRO A 215 4.41 -15.87 0.16
C PRO A 215 5.70 -16.68 0.09
N ALA A 216 5.87 -17.66 0.98
CA ALA A 216 7.07 -18.50 1.09
C ALA A 216 7.45 -19.22 -0.23
N ARG A 217 6.45 -19.53 -1.09
CA ARG A 217 6.65 -20.12 -2.42
C ARG A 217 7.53 -19.29 -3.36
N TRP A 218 7.56 -17.96 -3.18
CA TRP A 218 8.40 -17.06 -3.98
C TRP A 218 9.84 -17.03 -3.48
N SER A 219 10.05 -17.18 -2.18
CA SER A 219 11.38 -17.29 -1.59
C SER A 219 12.03 -18.66 -1.92
N ALA A 220 11.27 -19.75 -1.88
CA ALA A 220 11.75 -21.10 -2.14
C ALA A 220 12.19 -21.30 -3.61
N ARG A 221 11.45 -20.82 -4.60
CA ARG A 221 11.83 -20.92 -6.03
C ARG A 221 13.18 -20.27 -6.34
N ARG A 222 13.56 -19.21 -5.63
CA ARG A 222 14.84 -18.51 -5.86
C ARG A 222 16.03 -19.14 -5.16
N ILE A 223 15.83 -19.77 -4.00
CA ILE A 223 16.91 -20.53 -3.34
C ILE A 223 17.36 -21.69 -4.25
N THR A 224 16.43 -22.30 -4.98
CA THR A 224 16.73 -23.36 -5.95
C THR A 224 17.49 -22.83 -7.17
N LEU A 225 17.09 -21.66 -7.70
CA LEU A 225 17.78 -21.03 -8.84
C LEU A 225 19.18 -20.51 -8.48
N VAL A 226 19.39 -19.99 -7.29
CA VAL A 226 20.75 -19.57 -6.83
C VAL A 226 21.66 -20.76 -6.59
N LYS A 227 21.13 -21.90 -6.12
CA LYS A 227 21.89 -23.16 -5.99
C LYS A 227 22.24 -23.83 -7.32
N LEU A 228 21.51 -23.51 -8.41
CA LEU A 228 21.79 -24.01 -9.76
C LEU A 228 22.79 -23.12 -10.53
N LEU A 229 23.10 -21.93 -10.03
CA LEU A 229 24.03 -20.96 -10.61
C LEU A 229 25.37 -20.87 -9.89
N GLN A 230 25.58 -21.65 -8.83
CA GLN A 230 26.88 -21.92 -8.17
C GLN A 230 27.43 -23.28 -8.62
#